data_c0dcf81dae4ba7722282f74e466eceec
#
_entry.id   c0dcf81dae4ba7722282f74e466eceec
#
_cell.length_a   1.000
_cell.length_b   1.000
_cell.length_c   1.000
_cell.angle_alpha   90.00
_cell.angle_beta   90.00
_cell.angle_gamma   90.00
#
_symmetry.space_group_name_H-M   'P 1'
#
loop_
_entity.id
_entity.type
_entity.pdbx_description
1 polymer ?
#
loop_
_entity_poly.entity_id
_entity_poly.type
_entity_poly.pdbx_seq_one_letter_code
_entity_poly.pdbx_strand_id
1 'polypeptide(L)'
;MDPSGYWMVTKSVSKGTSWFPWPANSTDMVTHDSDPKRWVDIMTGDFGAYDASSSPGWNGDTIVWTDNMFKPSSDVMAVTPLTQTKVSPRKWTSHTTFQERSSGTWISVDTMCNKTL
;
A
#
# COMPACT_ATOMS: atom_id res chain seq x y z
N MET A 1 -16.06 -4.07 -3.53
CA MET A 1 -16.32 -4.81 -2.26
C MET A 1 -16.50 -6.28 -2.61
N ASP A 2 -16.01 -7.16 -1.79
CA ASP A 2 -16.21 -8.59 -2.04
C ASP A 2 -17.67 -9.00 -1.79
N PRO A 3 -18.10 -10.21 -2.26
CA PRO A 3 -19.51 -10.64 -2.10
C PRO A 3 -20.00 -10.74 -0.66
N SER A 4 -19.11 -10.93 0.31
CA SER A 4 -19.49 -10.99 1.74
C SER A 4 -19.85 -9.62 2.31
N GLY A 5 -19.37 -8.53 1.69
CA GLY A 5 -19.56 -7.17 2.17
C GLY A 5 -18.62 -6.74 3.31
N TYR A 6 -17.72 -7.62 3.75
CA TYR A 6 -16.79 -7.32 4.84
C TYR A 6 -15.45 -6.77 4.36
N TRP A 7 -15.11 -7.02 3.11
CA TRP A 7 -13.83 -6.63 2.54
C TRP A 7 -14.01 -5.72 1.34
N MET A 8 -13.24 -4.65 1.29
CA MET A 8 -13.09 -3.84 0.09
C MET A 8 -11.88 -4.37 -0.68
N VAL A 9 -12.10 -4.77 -1.93
CA VAL A 9 -11.06 -5.34 -2.80
C VAL A 9 -10.67 -4.34 -3.87
N THR A 10 -9.38 -4.06 -3.97
CA THR A 10 -8.82 -3.16 -4.99
C THR A 10 -7.76 -3.91 -5.79
N LYS A 11 -7.89 -3.89 -7.11
CA LYS A 11 -6.88 -4.43 -8.01
C LYS A 11 -6.12 -3.28 -8.65
N SER A 12 -4.80 -3.40 -8.63
CA SER A 12 -3.92 -2.36 -9.15
C SER A 12 -2.94 -2.94 -10.16
N VAL A 13 -2.64 -2.16 -11.19
CA VAL A 13 -1.59 -2.47 -12.15
C VAL A 13 -0.58 -1.33 -12.11
N SER A 14 0.65 -1.63 -11.74
CA SER A 14 1.73 -0.67 -11.78
C SER A 14 2.42 -0.73 -13.12
N LYS A 15 2.63 0.42 -13.74
CA LYS A 15 3.55 0.54 -14.87
C LYS A 15 4.97 0.43 -14.37
N GLY A 16 5.89 -0.02 -15.22
CA GLY A 16 7.29 -0.08 -14.88
C GLY A 16 7.86 1.28 -14.46
N THR A 17 8.79 1.26 -13.52
CA THR A 17 9.54 2.43 -13.07
C THR A 17 11.03 2.22 -13.37
N SER A 18 11.86 3.23 -13.12
CA SER A 18 13.30 3.10 -13.34
C SER A 18 13.97 2.07 -12.44
N TRP A 19 13.42 1.83 -11.24
CA TRP A 19 13.95 0.86 -10.30
C TRP A 19 13.24 -0.50 -10.37
N PHE A 20 12.04 -0.55 -10.96
CA PHE A 20 11.29 -1.78 -11.22
C PHE A 20 10.60 -1.64 -12.60
N PRO A 21 11.29 -1.97 -13.70
CA PRO A 21 10.85 -1.62 -15.05
C PRO A 21 9.70 -2.49 -15.59
N TRP A 22 9.33 -3.56 -14.89
CA TRP A 22 8.27 -4.47 -15.33
C TRP A 22 6.90 -4.07 -14.76
N PRO A 23 5.82 -4.21 -15.54
CA PRO A 23 4.48 -4.04 -15.01
C PRO A 23 4.23 -5.07 -13.89
N ALA A 24 3.50 -4.67 -12.87
CA ALA A 24 3.14 -5.55 -11.77
C ALA A 24 1.65 -5.39 -11.42
N ASN A 25 1.01 -6.51 -11.10
CA ASN A 25 -0.36 -6.56 -10.63
C ASN A 25 -0.37 -6.79 -9.13
N SER A 26 -1.28 -6.13 -8.45
CA SER A 26 -1.51 -6.37 -7.03
C SER A 26 -2.99 -6.32 -6.68
N THR A 27 -3.35 -7.00 -5.62
CA THR A 27 -4.69 -6.99 -5.05
C THR A 27 -4.60 -6.64 -3.59
N ASP A 28 -5.32 -5.60 -3.18
CA ASP A 28 -5.47 -5.19 -1.79
C ASP A 28 -6.86 -5.57 -1.29
N MET A 29 -6.93 -6.11 -0.09
CA MET A 29 -8.17 -6.37 0.62
C MET A 29 -8.14 -5.63 1.94
N VAL A 30 -9.10 -4.73 2.13
CA VAL A 30 -9.18 -3.85 3.30
C VAL A 30 -10.43 -4.17 4.10
N THR A 31 -10.27 -4.32 5.40
CA THR A 31 -11.38 -4.48 6.34
C THR A 31 -11.11 -3.70 7.62
N HIS A 32 -12.16 -3.53 8.42
CA HIS A 32 -12.03 -2.97 9.77
C HIS A 32 -12.19 -4.08 10.80
N ASP A 33 -11.16 -4.26 11.60
CA ASP A 33 -11.19 -5.19 12.73
C ASP A 33 -11.69 -4.43 13.95
N SER A 34 -12.92 -4.71 14.36
CA SER A 34 -13.60 -3.97 15.43
C SER A 34 -13.10 -4.30 16.83
N ASP A 35 -12.50 -5.47 17.03
CA ASP A 35 -12.01 -5.86 18.34
C ASP A 35 -10.78 -5.06 18.77
N PRO A 36 -9.66 -5.04 17.99
CA PRO A 36 -8.59 -4.09 18.26
C PRO A 36 -8.86 -2.68 17.70
N LYS A 37 -10.02 -2.43 17.07
CA LYS A 37 -10.39 -1.13 16.48
C LYS A 37 -9.33 -0.59 15.54
N ARG A 38 -8.97 -1.37 14.54
CA ARG A 38 -7.98 -0.99 13.52
C ARG A 38 -8.44 -1.38 12.12
N TRP A 39 -7.90 -0.69 11.14
CA TRP A 39 -8.00 -1.10 9.75
C TRP A 39 -6.90 -2.09 9.42
N VAL A 40 -7.21 -3.05 8.59
CA VAL A 40 -6.26 -4.08 8.13
C VAL A 40 -6.28 -4.09 6.61
N ASP A 41 -5.10 -4.09 6.00
CA ASP A 41 -4.91 -4.22 4.56
C ASP A 41 -4.04 -5.45 4.31
N ILE A 42 -4.52 -6.35 3.48
CA ILE A 42 -3.77 -7.52 3.02
C ILE A 42 -3.56 -7.38 1.52
N MET A 43 -2.31 -7.29 1.12
CA MET A 43 -1.91 -7.15 -0.28
C MET A 43 -1.24 -8.44 -0.75
N THR A 44 -1.60 -8.84 -1.95
CA THR A 44 -0.88 -9.88 -2.70
C THR A 44 -0.50 -9.33 -4.07
N GLY A 45 0.62 -9.74 -4.57
CA GLY A 45 1.12 -9.24 -5.85
C GLY A 45 1.82 -10.30 -6.67
N ASP A 46 2.24 -9.90 -7.86
CA ASP A 46 3.04 -10.73 -8.75
C ASP A 46 4.38 -11.10 -8.08
N PHE A 47 4.98 -12.16 -8.58
CA PHE A 47 6.27 -12.66 -8.09
C PHE A 47 6.26 -13.10 -6.63
N GLY A 48 5.08 -13.43 -6.09
CA GLY A 48 4.93 -13.87 -4.71
C GLY A 48 5.03 -12.75 -3.68
N ALA A 49 4.89 -11.50 -4.09
CA ALA A 49 4.87 -10.37 -3.17
C ALA A 49 3.63 -10.40 -2.27
N TYR A 50 3.79 -10.04 -1.02
CA TYR A 50 2.68 -9.89 -0.07
C TYR A 50 3.01 -8.84 0.98
N ASP A 51 1.97 -8.26 1.55
CA ASP A 51 2.06 -7.33 2.66
C ASP A 51 0.83 -7.45 3.54
N ALA A 52 1.02 -7.39 4.84
CA ALA A 52 -0.06 -7.27 5.81
C ALA A 52 0.23 -6.03 6.65
N SER A 53 -0.59 -5.02 6.50
CA SER A 53 -0.44 -3.74 7.19
C SER A 53 -1.67 -3.41 8.02
N SER A 54 -1.51 -2.51 8.98
CA SER A 54 -2.60 -2.06 9.84
C SER A 54 -2.50 -0.56 10.09
N SER A 55 -3.64 0.04 10.43
CA SER A 55 -3.73 1.47 10.72
C SER A 55 -4.77 1.72 11.81
N PRO A 56 -4.50 2.68 12.72
CA PRO A 56 -5.51 3.12 13.68
C PRO A 56 -6.67 3.89 13.03
N GLY A 57 -6.55 4.26 11.77
CA GLY A 57 -7.55 4.98 11.01
C GLY A 57 -7.16 6.39 10.65
N TRP A 58 -8.15 7.14 10.21
CA TRP A 58 -7.96 8.50 9.75
C TRP A 58 -7.73 9.46 10.91
N ASN A 59 -6.73 10.33 10.75
CA ASN A 59 -6.49 11.48 11.59
C ASN A 59 -6.56 12.73 10.68
N GLY A 60 -7.72 13.41 10.69
CA GLY A 60 -7.99 14.44 9.70
C GLY A 60 -8.03 13.86 8.29
N ASP A 61 -7.19 14.36 7.41
CA ASP A 61 -7.09 13.90 6.01
C ASP A 61 -5.99 12.85 5.79
N THR A 62 -5.40 12.35 6.85
CA THR A 62 -4.23 11.45 6.78
C THR A 62 -4.51 10.11 7.44
N ILE A 63 -4.10 9.04 6.79
CA ILE A 63 -4.08 7.70 7.37
C ILE A 63 -2.67 7.12 7.21
N VAL A 64 -2.18 6.45 8.25
CA VAL A 64 -0.85 5.85 8.27
C VAL A 64 -0.98 4.35 8.40
N TRP A 65 -0.35 3.63 7.49
CA TRP A 65 -0.30 2.17 7.45
C TRP A 65 1.08 1.68 7.88
N THR A 66 1.10 0.77 8.83
CA THR A 66 2.34 0.12 9.29
C THR A 66 2.38 -1.31 8.81
N ASP A 67 3.48 -1.67 8.15
CA ASP A 67 3.69 -3.03 7.66
C ASP A 67 4.06 -3.95 8.83
N ASN A 68 3.26 -4.99 9.06
CA ASN A 68 3.51 -5.97 10.11
C ASN A 68 4.27 -7.18 9.57
N MET A 69 4.02 -7.53 8.32
CA MET A 69 4.67 -8.63 7.61
C MET A 69 4.65 -8.34 6.12
N PHE A 70 5.81 -8.40 5.45
CA PHE A 70 5.85 -8.18 4.01
C PHE A 70 6.95 -8.98 3.32
N LYS A 71 6.70 -9.29 2.06
CA LYS A 71 7.68 -9.81 1.13
C LYS A 71 7.53 -9.06 -0.19
N PRO A 72 8.48 -8.21 -0.55
CA PRO A 72 8.38 -7.45 -1.79
C PRO A 72 8.72 -8.32 -3.00
N SER A 73 8.29 -7.87 -4.17
CA SER A 73 8.62 -8.50 -5.46
C SER A 73 9.89 -7.95 -6.08
N SER A 74 10.58 -7.02 -5.43
CA SER A 74 11.76 -6.32 -5.91
C SER A 74 12.87 -6.30 -4.86
N ASP A 75 13.94 -5.55 -5.14
CA ASP A 75 15.12 -5.43 -4.28
C ASP A 75 14.85 -4.51 -3.07
N VAL A 76 13.85 -4.85 -2.27
CA VAL A 76 13.48 -4.09 -1.07
C VAL A 76 13.82 -4.89 0.19
N MET A 77 14.56 -4.27 1.11
CA MET A 77 14.93 -4.87 2.38
C MET A 77 14.06 -4.39 3.54
N ALA A 78 13.68 -3.12 3.52
CA ALA A 78 12.89 -2.50 4.57
C ALA A 78 12.00 -1.40 4.01
N VAL A 79 10.90 -1.14 4.68
CA VAL A 79 9.98 -0.05 4.34
C VAL A 79 9.64 0.75 5.59
N THR A 80 9.35 2.04 5.41
CA THR A 80 8.73 2.86 6.45
C THR A 80 7.20 2.82 6.31
N PRO A 81 6.45 3.22 7.35
CA PRO A 81 5.00 3.29 7.23
C PRO A 81 4.55 4.12 6.03
N LEU A 82 3.49 3.65 5.36
CA LEU A 82 2.87 4.35 4.25
C LEU A 82 1.91 5.40 4.78
N THR A 83 2.10 6.64 4.38
CA THR A 83 1.19 7.75 4.71
C THR A 83 0.37 8.10 3.50
N GLN A 84 -0.95 8.06 3.63
CA GLN A 84 -1.88 8.50 2.59
C GLN A 84 -2.59 9.76 3.04
N THR A 85 -2.66 10.75 2.16
CA THR A 85 -3.29 12.05 2.45
C THR A 85 -4.38 12.32 1.42
N LYS A 86 -5.59 12.60 1.90
CA LYS A 86 -6.72 12.99 1.06
C LYS A 86 -6.55 14.45 0.67
N VAL A 87 -6.50 14.72 -0.62
CA VAL A 87 -6.39 16.07 -1.18
C VAL A 87 -7.77 16.61 -1.57
N SER A 88 -8.63 15.75 -2.12
CA SER A 88 -10.00 16.06 -2.51
C SER A 88 -10.82 14.76 -2.48
N PRO A 89 -12.16 14.81 -2.70
CA PRO A 89 -12.97 13.60 -2.73
C PRO A 89 -12.51 12.54 -3.74
N ARG A 90 -11.73 12.96 -4.76
CA ARG A 90 -11.26 12.06 -5.83
C ARG A 90 -9.75 11.97 -5.96
N LYS A 91 -9.02 12.58 -5.05
CA LYS A 91 -7.57 12.64 -5.15
C LYS A 91 -6.92 12.41 -3.80
N TRP A 92 -5.93 11.53 -3.77
CA TRP A 92 -5.08 11.35 -2.61
C TRP A 92 -3.63 11.14 -3.04
N THR A 93 -2.74 11.41 -2.12
CA THR A 93 -1.31 11.15 -2.28
C THR A 93 -0.87 10.08 -1.29
N SER A 94 0.15 9.34 -1.63
CA SER A 94 0.79 8.42 -0.72
C SER A 94 2.29 8.63 -0.70
N HIS A 95 2.88 8.42 0.46
CA HIS A 95 4.33 8.55 0.67
C HIS A 95 4.83 7.39 1.52
N THR A 96 5.93 6.80 1.08
CA THR A 96 6.69 5.82 1.84
C THR A 96 8.16 5.91 1.44
N THR A 97 9.03 5.34 2.25
CA THR A 97 10.42 5.12 1.87
C THR A 97 10.74 3.64 1.97
N PHE A 98 11.64 3.18 1.13
CA PHE A 98 12.14 1.82 1.21
C PHE A 98 13.65 1.80 1.07
N GLN A 99 14.26 0.74 1.59
CA GLN A 99 15.70 0.51 1.50
C GLN A 99 15.97 -0.58 0.48
N GLU A 100 16.83 -0.29 -0.50
CA GLU A 100 17.28 -1.28 -1.46
C GLU A 100 18.25 -2.26 -0.80
N ARG A 101 18.02 -3.55 -1.05
CA ARG A 101 18.88 -4.61 -0.52
C ARG A 101 20.27 -4.58 -1.15
N SER A 102 20.35 -4.33 -2.44
CA SER A 102 21.61 -4.35 -3.20
C SER A 102 22.56 -3.22 -2.83
N SER A 103 22.03 -2.05 -2.46
CA SER A 103 22.84 -0.84 -2.20
C SER A 103 22.78 -0.33 -0.77
N GLY A 104 21.77 -0.75 0.01
CA GLY A 104 21.48 -0.20 1.32
C GLY A 104 20.92 1.23 1.29
N THR A 105 20.65 1.76 0.09
CA THR A 105 20.17 3.14 -0.09
C THR A 105 18.69 3.25 0.21
N TRP A 106 18.28 4.32 0.91
CA TRP A 106 16.89 4.66 1.14
C TRP A 106 16.33 5.50 0.00
N ILE A 107 15.18 5.11 -0.52
CA ILE A 107 14.52 5.77 -1.64
C ILE A 107 13.12 6.20 -1.19
N SER A 108 12.79 7.48 -1.44
CA SER A 108 11.44 8.01 -1.23
C SER A 108 10.56 7.73 -2.44
N VAL A 109 9.35 7.28 -2.17
CA VAL A 109 8.34 7.03 -3.21
C VAL A 109 7.09 7.84 -2.87
N ASP A 110 6.74 8.74 -3.77
CA ASP A 110 5.52 9.54 -3.71
C ASP A 110 4.61 9.15 -4.86
N THR A 111 3.36 8.88 -4.55
CA THR A 111 2.37 8.48 -5.56
C THR A 111 1.14 9.36 -5.44
N MET A 112 0.63 9.78 -6.58
CA MET A 112 -0.62 10.52 -6.68
C MET A 112 -1.67 9.63 -7.31
N CYS A 113 -2.80 9.47 -6.65
CA CYS A 113 -3.91 8.67 -7.14
C CYS A 113 -5.13 9.55 -7.39
N ASN A 114 -5.74 9.38 -8.55
CA ASN A 114 -6.99 10.05 -8.92
C ASN A 114 -8.06 8.99 -9.15
N LYS A 115 -9.21 9.18 -8.51
CA LYS A 115 -10.37 8.34 -8.76
C LYS A 115 -11.09 8.83 -10.01
N THR A 116 -11.20 7.97 -11.00
CA THR A 116 -12.04 8.21 -12.17
C THR A 116 -13.44 7.66 -11.94
N LEU A 117 -14.42 8.24 -12.61
CA LEU A 117 -15.78 7.75 -12.59
C LEU A 117 -15.98 6.64 -13.62
#